data_1ec185eb983098df3757551f69f832fd
#
_entry.id   1ec185eb983098df3757551f69f832fd
#
_cell.length_a   1.000
_cell.length_b   1.000
_cell.length_c   1.000
_cell.angle_alpha   90.00
_cell.angle_beta   90.00
_cell.angle_gamma   90.00
#
_symmetry.space_group_name_H-M   'P 1'
#
loop_
_entity.id
_entity.type
_entity.pdbx_description
1 polymer ?
#
loop_
_entity_poly.entity_id
_entity_poly.type
_entity_poly.pdbx_seq_one_letter_code
_entity_poly.pdbx_strand_id
1 'polypeptide(L)'
;MEIRRLVSSISIALCSLGVTASPLSIQSDEQLFKNFALSSCIATYYKNSDVAKDAITAMQGYREFSELPLESFFEVSELLDTDDMSRYKSKNGNVIELAYCVDFSNSDGVHKLYIKAKSEL
;
A
#
# COMPACT_ATOMS: atom_id res chain seq x y z
N MET A 1 17.62 28.39 64.68
CA MET A 1 17.28 28.73 63.29
C MET A 1 17.31 27.44 62.49
N GLU A 2 16.17 26.86 62.24
CA GLU A 2 16.07 25.67 61.39
C GLU A 2 15.83 26.10 59.96
N ILE A 3 16.78 25.82 59.08
CA ILE A 3 16.64 26.00 57.65
C ILE A 3 15.88 24.80 57.11
N ARG A 4 14.57 24.93 56.93
CA ARG A 4 13.78 23.93 56.23
C ARG A 4 14.18 23.95 54.76
N ARG A 5 14.93 22.97 54.30
CA ARG A 5 15.19 22.71 52.89
C ARG A 5 13.91 22.13 52.28
N LEU A 6 13.18 22.96 51.54
CA LEU A 6 12.12 22.53 50.64
C LEU A 6 12.79 21.79 49.48
N VAL A 7 12.73 20.46 49.50
CA VAL A 7 13.10 19.64 48.36
C VAL A 7 11.90 19.71 47.42
N SER A 8 12.01 20.55 46.41
CA SER A 8 11.03 20.62 45.30
C SER A 8 11.25 19.41 44.44
N SER A 9 10.39 18.40 44.59
CA SER A 9 10.37 17.23 43.71
C SER A 9 9.82 17.66 42.35
N ILE A 10 10.70 17.86 41.39
CA ILE A 10 10.31 18.07 39.98
C ILE A 10 9.91 16.72 39.44
N SER A 11 8.60 16.46 39.39
CA SER A 11 8.04 15.32 38.68
C SER A 11 8.15 15.61 37.19
N ILE A 12 9.17 15.02 36.55
CA ILE A 12 9.28 15.01 35.11
C ILE A 12 8.22 14.01 34.61
N ALA A 13 7.08 14.55 34.16
CA ALA A 13 6.11 13.76 33.42
C ALA A 13 6.75 13.40 32.08
N LEU A 14 7.25 12.16 31.96
CA LEU A 14 7.59 11.59 30.68
C LEU A 14 6.29 11.41 29.89
N CYS A 15 5.98 12.39 29.04
CA CYS A 15 5.02 12.18 27.96
C CYS A 15 5.62 11.15 27.02
N SER A 16 5.28 9.87 27.21
CA SER A 16 5.51 8.85 26.20
C SER A 16 4.67 9.26 24.98
N LEU A 17 5.32 9.91 24.01
CA LEU A 17 4.76 10.04 22.67
C LEU A 17 4.65 8.63 22.13
N GLY A 18 3.44 8.06 22.21
CA GLY A 18 3.15 6.76 21.60
C GLY A 18 3.40 6.87 20.11
N VAL A 19 4.48 6.26 19.62
CA VAL A 19 4.69 6.07 18.18
C VAL A 19 3.68 5.02 17.76
N THR A 20 2.54 5.47 17.22
CA THR A 20 1.58 4.56 16.58
C THR A 20 2.20 4.12 15.26
N ALA A 21 2.53 2.82 15.16
CA ALA A 21 2.96 2.23 13.90
C ALA A 21 1.85 2.42 12.85
N SER A 22 2.22 2.75 11.60
CA SER A 22 1.27 2.79 10.49
C SER A 22 0.58 1.42 10.35
N PRO A 23 -0.75 1.38 10.10
CA PRO A 23 -1.44 0.12 9.81
C PRO A 23 -0.81 -0.67 8.64
N LEU A 24 -0.10 -0.01 7.73
CA LEU A 24 0.61 -0.67 6.64
C LEU A 24 1.81 -1.50 7.14
N SER A 25 2.43 -1.11 8.23
CA SER A 25 3.63 -1.78 8.76
C SER A 25 3.36 -3.19 9.29
N ILE A 26 2.10 -3.53 9.57
CA ILE A 26 1.70 -4.85 10.06
C ILE A 26 1.19 -5.78 8.97
N GLN A 27 1.07 -5.30 7.74
CA GLN A 27 0.65 -6.11 6.61
C GLN A 27 1.79 -7.01 6.12
N SER A 28 1.45 -8.21 5.63
CA SER A 28 2.41 -9.09 4.99
C SER A 28 2.90 -8.51 3.66
N ASP A 29 4.08 -8.92 3.21
CA ASP A 29 4.58 -8.54 1.88
C ASP A 29 3.62 -8.91 0.77
N GLU A 30 2.96 -10.07 0.87
CA GLU A 30 1.95 -10.48 -0.10
C GLU A 30 0.76 -9.51 -0.15
N GLN A 31 0.26 -9.10 1.01
CA GLN A 31 -0.85 -8.16 1.06
C GLN A 31 -0.44 -6.77 0.55
N LEU A 32 0.74 -6.30 0.93
CA LEU A 32 1.28 -5.03 0.43
C LEU A 32 1.46 -5.06 -1.09
N PHE A 33 1.92 -6.17 -1.63
CA PHE A 33 2.12 -6.35 -3.08
C PHE A 33 0.79 -6.36 -3.85
N LYS A 34 -0.22 -7.07 -3.36
CA LYS A 34 -1.57 -7.07 -3.93
C LYS A 34 -2.22 -5.69 -3.85
N ASN A 35 -2.07 -5.02 -2.72
CA ASN A 35 -2.60 -3.67 -2.54
C ASN A 35 -1.91 -2.66 -3.48
N PHE A 36 -0.61 -2.82 -3.71
CA PHE A 36 0.11 -2.05 -4.71
C PHE A 36 -0.47 -2.29 -6.12
N ALA A 37 -0.72 -3.54 -6.49
CA ALA A 37 -1.30 -3.89 -7.79
C ALA A 37 -2.70 -3.27 -7.96
N LEU A 38 -3.55 -3.34 -6.94
CA LEU A 38 -4.86 -2.69 -6.94
C LEU A 38 -4.74 -1.18 -7.14
N SER A 39 -3.89 -0.53 -6.36
CA SER A 39 -3.70 0.92 -6.42
C SER A 39 -3.09 1.37 -7.74
N SER A 40 -2.15 0.60 -8.31
CA SER A 40 -1.59 0.85 -9.64
C SER A 40 -2.65 0.82 -10.73
N CYS A 41 -3.55 -0.15 -10.66
CA CYS A 41 -4.68 -0.26 -11.58
C CYS A 41 -5.64 0.93 -11.45
N ILE A 42 -6.00 1.30 -10.22
CA ILE A 42 -6.86 2.47 -9.96
C ILE A 42 -6.21 3.75 -10.48
N ALA A 43 -4.92 3.96 -10.19
CA ALA A 43 -4.19 5.13 -10.67
C ALA A 43 -4.17 5.21 -12.20
N THR A 44 -4.11 4.08 -12.88
CA THR A 44 -4.09 3.99 -14.34
C THR A 44 -5.44 4.30 -14.98
N TYR A 45 -6.52 3.74 -14.43
CA TYR A 45 -7.85 3.81 -15.07
C TYR A 45 -8.74 4.94 -14.55
N TYR A 46 -8.43 5.54 -13.42
CA TYR A 46 -9.15 6.70 -12.86
C TYR A 46 -8.34 7.99 -13.00
N LYS A 47 -7.63 8.16 -14.11
CA LYS A 47 -6.76 9.31 -14.38
C LYS A 47 -7.45 10.64 -14.11
N ASN A 48 -6.67 11.62 -13.62
CA ASN A 48 -7.11 12.99 -13.33
C ASN A 48 -8.22 13.09 -12.27
N SER A 49 -8.36 12.08 -11.41
CA SER A 49 -9.29 12.07 -10.30
C SER A 49 -8.56 12.15 -8.95
N ASP A 50 -9.28 12.54 -7.90
CA ASP A 50 -8.74 12.55 -6.56
C ASP A 50 -8.41 11.13 -6.06
N VAL A 51 -9.19 10.14 -6.47
CA VAL A 51 -8.92 8.75 -6.13
C VAL A 51 -7.63 8.23 -6.78
N ALA A 52 -7.31 8.67 -7.99
CA ALA A 52 -6.04 8.31 -8.64
C ALA A 52 -4.84 8.90 -7.90
N LYS A 53 -4.94 10.14 -7.42
CA LYS A 53 -3.90 10.78 -6.59
C LYS A 53 -3.70 10.03 -5.28
N ASP A 54 -4.78 9.65 -4.63
CA ASP A 54 -4.76 8.88 -3.39
C ASP A 54 -4.15 7.49 -3.63
N ALA A 55 -4.51 6.84 -4.74
CA ALA A 55 -3.93 5.55 -5.13
C ALA A 55 -2.40 5.63 -5.34
N ILE A 56 -1.89 6.70 -5.96
CA ILE A 56 -0.45 6.91 -6.13
C ILE A 56 0.24 7.05 -4.77
N THR A 57 -0.35 7.79 -3.84
CA THR A 57 0.18 7.92 -2.48
C THR A 57 0.18 6.57 -1.75
N ALA A 58 -0.88 5.79 -1.90
CA ALA A 58 -0.97 4.45 -1.33
C ALA A 58 0.10 3.51 -1.90
N MET A 59 0.35 3.55 -3.22
CA MET A 59 1.43 2.78 -3.87
C MET A 59 2.79 3.05 -3.24
N GLN A 60 3.10 4.31 -2.93
CA GLN A 60 4.34 4.68 -2.26
C GLN A 60 4.44 4.03 -0.88
N GLY A 61 3.36 4.09 -0.10
CA GLY A 61 3.29 3.47 1.22
C GLY A 61 3.47 1.95 1.17
N TYR A 62 2.76 1.26 0.28
CA TYR A 62 2.88 -0.20 0.15
C TYR A 62 4.29 -0.64 -0.22
N ARG A 63 4.94 0.10 -1.10
CA ARG A 63 6.33 -0.16 -1.50
C ARG A 63 7.32 0.12 -0.37
N GLU A 64 7.10 1.19 0.39
CA GLU A 64 7.97 1.60 1.49
C GLU A 64 7.99 0.57 2.63
N PHE A 65 6.83 -0.03 2.96
CA PHE A 65 6.72 -1.01 4.03
C PHE A 65 7.01 -2.45 3.59
N SER A 66 7.22 -2.69 2.30
CA SER A 66 7.56 -4.01 1.77
C SER A 66 9.07 -4.23 1.77
N GLU A 67 9.47 -5.48 2.04
CA GLU A 67 10.87 -5.93 1.90
C GLU A 67 11.19 -6.44 0.51
N LEU A 68 10.19 -6.53 -0.38
CA LEU A 68 10.38 -7.04 -1.74
C LEU A 68 11.26 -6.09 -2.58
N PRO A 69 12.01 -6.64 -3.57
CA PRO A 69 12.82 -5.82 -4.47
C PRO A 69 11.99 -4.77 -5.22
N LEU A 70 12.54 -3.57 -5.38
CA LEU A 70 11.85 -2.45 -6.04
C LEU A 70 11.41 -2.81 -7.47
N GLU A 71 12.22 -3.56 -8.19
CA GLU A 71 11.95 -4.00 -9.55
C GLU A 71 10.65 -4.79 -9.68
N SER A 72 10.29 -5.56 -8.65
CA SER A 72 9.06 -6.35 -8.66
C SER A 72 7.79 -5.49 -8.76
N PHE A 73 7.82 -4.28 -8.21
CA PHE A 73 6.72 -3.33 -8.31
C PHE A 73 6.60 -2.71 -9.71
N PHE A 74 7.70 -2.51 -10.41
CA PHE A 74 7.67 -2.09 -11.81
C PHE A 74 7.10 -3.17 -12.73
N GLU A 75 7.41 -4.44 -12.44
CA GLU A 75 6.85 -5.58 -13.19
C GLU A 75 5.32 -5.66 -13.07
N VAL A 76 4.74 -5.23 -11.97
CA VAL A 76 3.27 -5.12 -11.83
C VAL A 76 2.69 -4.14 -12.85
N SER A 77 3.33 -2.98 -13.02
CA SER A 77 2.88 -1.98 -13.99
C SER A 77 3.00 -2.48 -15.44
N GLU A 78 4.08 -3.21 -15.74
CA GLU A 78 4.26 -3.84 -17.05
C GLU A 78 3.19 -4.91 -17.32
N LEU A 79 2.87 -5.72 -16.32
CA LEU A 79 1.80 -6.72 -16.42
C LEU A 79 0.45 -6.05 -16.68
N LEU A 80 0.15 -4.96 -15.97
CA LEU A 80 -1.08 -4.20 -16.14
C LEU A 80 -1.24 -3.66 -17.57
N ASP A 81 -0.16 -3.19 -18.18
CA ASP A 81 -0.15 -2.65 -19.55
C ASP A 81 -0.46 -3.73 -20.60
N THR A 82 -0.18 -4.99 -20.29
CA THR A 82 -0.41 -6.12 -21.22
C THR A 82 -1.69 -6.88 -20.96
N ASP A 83 -2.37 -6.60 -19.83
CA ASP A 83 -3.60 -7.30 -19.46
C ASP A 83 -4.82 -6.72 -20.18
N ASP A 84 -5.86 -7.55 -20.33
CA ASP A 84 -7.06 -7.19 -21.09
C ASP A 84 -8.26 -6.96 -20.17
N MET A 85 -8.73 -5.72 -20.17
CA MET A 85 -9.91 -5.29 -19.42
C MET A 85 -11.23 -5.46 -20.21
N SER A 86 -11.18 -5.83 -21.47
CA SER A 86 -12.36 -5.79 -22.37
C SER A 86 -13.52 -6.69 -21.92
N ARG A 87 -13.24 -7.72 -21.13
CA ARG A 87 -14.26 -8.64 -20.59
C ARG A 87 -15.09 -8.08 -19.43
N TYR A 88 -14.63 -6.99 -18.82
CA TYR A 88 -15.27 -6.38 -17.66
C TYR A 88 -16.30 -5.36 -18.07
N LYS A 89 -17.46 -5.85 -18.51
CA LYS A 89 -18.55 -5.00 -18.98
C LYS A 89 -19.82 -5.27 -18.18
N SER A 90 -20.53 -4.18 -17.86
CA SER A 90 -21.88 -4.26 -17.31
C SER A 90 -22.87 -4.75 -18.36
N LYS A 91 -24.09 -5.08 -17.93
CA LYS A 91 -25.19 -5.45 -18.86
C LYS A 91 -25.46 -4.39 -19.93
N ASN A 92 -25.17 -3.13 -19.63
CA ASN A 92 -25.33 -1.99 -20.56
C ASN A 92 -24.12 -1.76 -21.47
N GLY A 93 -23.09 -2.62 -21.40
CA GLY A 93 -21.87 -2.50 -22.21
C GLY A 93 -20.83 -1.53 -21.66
N ASN A 94 -21.04 -0.91 -20.51
CA ASN A 94 -20.07 -0.03 -19.86
C ASN A 94 -18.96 -0.83 -19.20
N VAL A 95 -17.72 -0.36 -19.29
CA VAL A 95 -16.59 -0.97 -18.64
C VAL A 95 -16.67 -0.79 -17.12
N ILE A 96 -16.37 -1.85 -16.39
CA ILE A 96 -16.37 -1.86 -14.91
C ILE A 96 -14.91 -1.91 -14.43
N GLU A 97 -14.23 -0.75 -14.44
CA GLU A 97 -12.81 -0.64 -14.12
C GLU A 97 -12.50 -1.13 -12.70
N LEU A 98 -13.34 -0.81 -11.73
CA LEU A 98 -13.09 -1.22 -10.35
C LEU A 98 -13.09 -2.75 -10.19
N ALA A 99 -14.05 -3.44 -10.81
CA ALA A 99 -14.11 -4.90 -10.77
C ALA A 99 -12.87 -5.51 -11.41
N TYR A 100 -12.44 -4.96 -12.54
CA TYR A 100 -11.20 -5.35 -13.19
C TYR A 100 -10.00 -5.17 -12.26
N CYS A 101 -9.85 -4.01 -11.63
CA CYS A 101 -8.72 -3.73 -10.74
C CYS A 101 -8.68 -4.65 -9.53
N VAL A 102 -9.81 -4.98 -8.93
CA VAL A 102 -9.89 -5.94 -7.84
C VAL A 102 -9.44 -7.32 -8.30
N ASP A 103 -9.93 -7.81 -9.43
CA ASP A 103 -9.55 -9.10 -9.98
C ASP A 103 -8.09 -9.13 -10.43
N PHE A 104 -7.59 -8.05 -11.01
CA PHE A 104 -6.17 -7.91 -11.36
C PHE A 104 -5.27 -8.10 -10.15
N SER A 105 -5.57 -7.44 -9.04
CA SER A 105 -4.76 -7.55 -7.82
C SER A 105 -4.74 -8.96 -7.23
N ASN A 106 -5.76 -9.76 -7.49
CA ASN A 106 -5.87 -11.15 -7.06
C ASN A 106 -5.57 -12.18 -8.18
N SER A 107 -5.05 -11.72 -9.32
CA SER A 107 -4.79 -12.58 -10.46
C SER A 107 -3.59 -13.51 -10.26
N ASP A 108 -3.57 -14.58 -11.03
CA ASP A 108 -2.41 -15.49 -11.07
C ASP A 108 -1.14 -14.78 -11.53
N GLY A 109 -1.26 -13.81 -12.43
CA GLY A 109 -0.13 -13.00 -12.90
C GLY A 109 0.54 -12.23 -11.78
N VAL A 110 -0.24 -11.51 -10.98
CA VAL A 110 0.28 -10.78 -9.81
C VAL A 110 0.85 -11.73 -8.76
N HIS A 111 0.18 -12.86 -8.51
CA HIS A 111 0.68 -13.86 -7.57
C HIS A 111 2.04 -14.44 -8.00
N LYS A 112 2.21 -14.74 -9.27
CA LYS A 112 3.49 -15.23 -9.82
C LYS A 112 4.61 -14.20 -9.67
N LEU A 113 4.32 -12.92 -9.89
CA LEU A 113 5.28 -11.84 -9.66
C LEU A 113 5.67 -11.75 -8.18
N TYR A 114 4.71 -11.90 -7.28
CA TYR A 114 4.99 -11.94 -5.84
C TYR A 114 5.91 -13.10 -5.47
N ILE A 115 5.63 -14.32 -5.94
CA ILE A 115 6.44 -15.49 -5.66
C ILE A 115 7.87 -15.31 -6.19
N LYS A 116 8.01 -14.78 -7.40
CA LYS A 116 9.32 -14.43 -7.98
C LYS A 116 10.06 -13.42 -7.11
N ALA A 117 9.41 -12.33 -6.72
CA ALA A 117 10.00 -11.30 -5.89
C ALA A 117 10.47 -11.84 -4.53
N LYS A 118 9.66 -12.68 -3.91
CA LYS A 118 9.99 -13.32 -2.63
C LYS A 118 11.21 -14.24 -2.75
N SER A 119 11.39 -14.90 -3.86
CA SER A 119 12.54 -15.79 -4.12
C SER A 119 13.86 -15.04 -4.26
N GLU A 120 13.82 -13.74 -4.47
CA GLU A 120 14.99 -12.86 -4.64
C GLU A 120 15.45 -12.18 -3.34
N LEU A 121 14.79 -12.47 -2.22
CA LEU A 121 15.14 -11.94 -0.89
C LEU A 121 16.34 -12.64 -0.26
#